data_e35936824e435e3f97281dedc80cf114
#
_entry.id   e35936824e435e3f97281dedc80cf114
#
_cell.length_a   1.000
_cell.length_b   1.000
_cell.length_c   1.000
_cell.angle_alpha   90.00
_cell.angle_beta   90.00
_cell.angle_gamma   90.00
#
_symmetry.space_group_name_H-M   'P 1'
#
loop_
_entity.id
_entity.type
_entity.pdbx_description
1 polymer ?
#
loop_
_entity_poly.entity_id
_entity_poly.type
_entity_poly.pdbx_seq_one_letter_code
_entity_poly.pdbx_strand_id
1 'polypeptide(L)'
;WSHRRTPSLLDVGEAGLVLWDGRKDSLFSQVFAPLEASEEMNSSRLFVAERIFATYRADYEAIFGALPPLDDTGRFPPLGPATTGCRRLVTSSGGDSYSDCHGRPGDGAEYDHMAAADQTAVTRVVVDFGKAIGAYERKLRCGAGPFDAWLRGDTSALSRAAARGAQLFVSRADCVRCHGGPSL
;
A
#
# COMPACT_ATOMS: atom_id res chain seq x y z
N TRP A 1 -3.71 -11.52 13.75
CA TRP A 1 -3.36 -12.48 12.69
C TRP A 1 -4.18 -12.17 11.45
N SER A 2 -3.52 -11.83 10.33
CA SER A 2 -4.20 -11.68 9.04
C SER A 2 -4.65 -13.05 8.53
N HIS A 3 -5.87 -13.13 7.98
CA HIS A 3 -6.39 -14.35 7.35
C HIS A 3 -5.75 -14.65 5.99
N ARG A 4 -4.95 -13.73 5.47
CA ARG A 4 -4.33 -13.83 4.15
C ARG A 4 -2.82 -13.64 4.24
N ARG A 5 -2.13 -14.30 3.35
CA ARG A 5 -0.70 -14.14 3.16
C ARG A 5 -0.39 -12.75 2.59
N THR A 6 0.72 -12.13 3.00
CA THR A 6 1.21 -10.88 2.39
C THR A 6 1.51 -11.11 0.91
N PRO A 7 0.99 -10.29 -0.01
CA PRO A 7 1.32 -10.37 -1.43
C PRO A 7 2.82 -10.08 -1.67
N SER A 8 3.35 -10.62 -2.77
CA SER A 8 4.70 -10.27 -3.22
C SER A 8 4.75 -8.81 -3.69
N LEU A 9 5.86 -8.14 -3.42
CA LEU A 9 6.16 -6.81 -3.99
C LEU A 9 6.96 -6.90 -5.29
N LEU A 10 7.48 -8.10 -5.64
CA LEU A 10 8.22 -8.27 -6.88
C LEU A 10 7.25 -8.15 -8.07
N ASP A 11 7.63 -7.34 -9.04
CA ASP A 11 6.88 -7.03 -10.26
C ASP A 11 5.48 -6.44 -10.03
N VAL A 12 5.14 -6.03 -8.80
CA VAL A 12 3.83 -5.42 -8.48
C VAL A 12 3.58 -4.13 -9.26
N GLY A 13 4.63 -3.48 -9.76
CA GLY A 13 4.53 -2.25 -10.54
C GLY A 13 3.70 -2.36 -11.83
N GLU A 14 3.52 -3.57 -12.35
CA GLU A 14 2.73 -3.86 -13.56
C GLU A 14 1.29 -4.28 -13.24
N ALA A 15 0.96 -4.47 -11.97
CA ALA A 15 -0.38 -4.88 -11.57
C ALA A 15 -1.39 -3.74 -11.75
N GLY A 16 -2.48 -3.98 -12.47
CA GLY A 16 -3.58 -3.04 -12.62
C GLY A 16 -4.44 -2.91 -11.36
N LEU A 17 -4.55 -3.99 -10.60
CA LEU A 17 -5.22 -4.04 -9.31
C LEU A 17 -4.29 -4.71 -8.30
N VAL A 18 -4.29 -4.20 -7.08
CA VAL A 18 -3.43 -4.69 -5.99
C VAL A 18 -4.25 -5.18 -4.80
N LEU A 19 -3.59 -5.96 -3.91
CA LEU A 19 -4.18 -6.81 -2.90
C LEU A 19 -4.86 -8.06 -3.51
N TRP A 20 -5.08 -9.08 -2.69
CA TRP A 20 -5.59 -10.38 -3.14
C TRP A 20 -7.00 -10.34 -3.76
N ASP A 21 -7.77 -9.34 -3.42
CA ASP A 21 -9.15 -9.13 -3.88
C ASP A 21 -9.28 -7.96 -4.88
N GLY A 22 -8.15 -7.35 -5.28
CA GLY A 22 -8.15 -6.27 -6.26
C GLY A 22 -8.82 -4.99 -5.80
N ARG A 23 -9.05 -4.81 -4.48
CA ARG A 23 -9.79 -3.64 -3.95
C ARG A 23 -9.04 -2.31 -4.00
N LYS A 24 -7.80 -2.31 -4.49
CA LYS A 24 -7.00 -1.11 -4.71
C LYS A 24 -6.54 -1.04 -6.16
N ASP A 25 -6.63 0.13 -6.74
CA ASP A 25 -6.40 0.43 -8.15
C ASP A 25 -5.00 1.01 -8.44
N SER A 26 -4.22 1.21 -7.41
CA SER A 26 -2.89 1.81 -7.52
C SER A 26 -2.00 1.45 -6.34
N LEU A 27 -0.69 1.46 -6.57
CA LEU A 27 0.28 1.20 -5.51
C LEU A 27 0.19 2.23 -4.39
N PHE A 28 -0.02 3.52 -4.71
CA PHE A 28 -0.14 4.53 -3.67
C PHE A 28 -1.40 4.37 -2.82
N SER A 29 -2.51 3.93 -3.41
CA SER A 29 -3.76 3.69 -2.66
C SER A 29 -3.68 2.43 -1.80
N GLN A 30 -2.84 1.49 -2.18
CA GLN A 30 -2.59 0.26 -1.42
C GLN A 30 -2.01 0.54 -0.05
N VAL A 31 -1.12 1.54 0.08
CA VAL A 31 -0.43 1.89 1.33
C VAL A 31 -1.41 2.20 2.47
N PHE A 32 -2.56 2.80 2.17
CA PHE A 32 -3.57 3.10 3.19
C PHE A 32 -4.16 1.85 3.83
N ALA A 33 -4.26 0.74 3.11
CA ALA A 33 -4.89 -0.46 3.63
C ALA A 33 -4.13 -1.05 4.84
N PRO A 34 -2.84 -1.42 4.75
CA PRO A 34 -2.10 -1.93 5.89
C PRO A 34 -1.85 -0.87 6.97
N LEU A 35 -1.76 0.41 6.58
CA LEU A 35 -1.49 1.50 7.49
C LEU A 35 -2.63 1.70 8.49
N GLU A 36 -3.88 1.69 7.99
CA GLU A 36 -5.08 1.98 8.79
C GLU A 36 -5.76 0.71 9.33
N ALA A 37 -5.42 -0.48 8.84
CA ALA A 37 -6.03 -1.72 9.28
C ALA A 37 -5.63 -2.06 10.72
N SER A 38 -6.63 -2.37 11.57
CA SER A 38 -6.42 -2.70 12.98
C SER A 38 -5.60 -3.97 13.16
N GLU A 39 -5.73 -4.92 12.24
CA GLU A 39 -5.02 -6.19 12.25
C GLU A 39 -3.57 -6.09 11.74
N GLU A 40 -3.19 -4.92 11.18
CA GLU A 40 -1.86 -4.70 10.61
C GLU A 40 -1.10 -3.62 11.37
N MET A 41 -1.00 -2.39 10.83
CA MET A 41 -0.25 -1.31 11.50
C MET A 41 -1.09 -0.56 12.53
N ASN A 42 -2.41 -0.57 12.39
CA ASN A 42 -3.34 0.13 13.28
C ASN A 42 -2.88 1.57 13.60
N SER A 43 -2.58 2.32 12.54
CA SER A 43 -2.03 3.66 12.63
C SER A 43 -3.03 4.68 12.08
N SER A 44 -2.73 5.97 12.18
CA SER A 44 -3.49 7.05 11.59
C SER A 44 -2.69 7.83 10.56
N ARG A 45 -3.41 8.58 9.72
CA ARG A 45 -2.78 9.50 8.76
C ARG A 45 -1.97 10.56 9.45
N LEU A 46 -2.48 11.11 10.56
CA LEU A 46 -1.77 12.13 11.35
C LEU A 46 -0.44 11.58 11.88
N PHE A 47 -0.44 10.36 12.43
CA PHE A 47 0.80 9.74 12.90
C PHE A 47 1.86 9.62 11.80
N VAL A 48 1.46 9.20 10.61
CA VAL A 48 2.39 9.09 9.47
C VAL A 48 2.91 10.46 9.05
N ALA A 49 2.01 11.46 8.95
CA ALA A 49 2.40 12.82 8.59
C ALA A 49 3.39 13.41 9.60
N GLU A 50 3.16 13.23 10.89
CA GLU A 50 4.08 13.67 11.94
C GLU A 50 5.43 12.95 11.88
N ARG A 51 5.46 11.65 11.58
CA ARG A 51 6.72 10.92 11.39
C ARG A 51 7.50 11.44 10.19
N ILE A 52 6.82 11.75 9.09
CA ILE A 52 7.44 12.36 7.91
C ILE A 52 8.00 13.75 8.26
N PHE A 53 7.22 14.57 8.94
CA PHE A 53 7.64 15.91 9.38
C PHE A 53 8.86 15.85 10.30
N ALA A 54 8.86 14.96 11.27
CA ALA A 54 9.93 14.85 12.25
C ALA A 54 11.23 14.24 11.68
N THR A 55 11.13 13.35 10.68
CA THR A 55 12.28 12.53 10.27
C THR A 55 12.70 12.78 8.82
N TYR A 56 11.77 13.08 7.92
CA TYR A 56 11.98 13.12 6.47
C TYR A 56 11.58 14.46 5.85
N ARG A 57 11.46 15.51 6.66
CA ARG A 57 10.96 16.80 6.20
C ARG A 57 11.72 17.33 4.97
N ALA A 58 13.04 17.36 5.04
CA ALA A 58 13.86 17.90 3.96
C ALA A 58 13.71 17.09 2.65
N ASP A 59 13.69 15.77 2.75
CA ASP A 59 13.53 14.89 1.60
C ASP A 59 12.12 15.02 1.00
N TYR A 60 11.10 15.10 1.86
CA TYR A 60 9.73 15.30 1.42
C TYR A 60 9.56 16.65 0.69
N GLU A 61 10.01 17.74 1.32
CA GLU A 61 9.83 19.10 0.79
C GLU A 61 10.59 19.29 -0.54
N ALA A 62 11.72 18.60 -0.72
CA ALA A 62 12.47 18.61 -1.99
C ALA A 62 11.71 17.98 -3.15
N ILE A 63 10.77 17.07 -2.89
CA ILE A 63 10.05 16.30 -3.92
C ILE A 63 8.62 16.82 -4.10
N PHE A 64 7.91 17.05 -3.00
CA PHE A 64 6.45 17.28 -2.98
C PHE A 64 6.07 18.72 -2.61
N GLY A 65 7.04 19.55 -2.22
CA GLY A 65 6.80 20.91 -1.71
C GLY A 65 6.54 20.94 -0.20
N ALA A 66 6.26 22.12 0.31
CA ALA A 66 6.17 22.38 1.73
C ALA A 66 5.15 21.49 2.45
N LEU A 67 5.58 20.94 3.59
CA LEU A 67 4.69 20.25 4.52
C LEU A 67 3.76 21.25 5.22
N PRO A 68 2.54 20.83 5.62
CA PRO A 68 1.75 21.62 6.55
C PRO A 68 2.53 21.82 7.87
N PRO A 69 2.23 22.90 8.63
CA PRO A 69 2.93 23.20 9.88
C PRO A 69 2.48 22.24 11.01
N LEU A 70 2.93 20.98 10.93
CA LEU A 70 2.52 19.92 11.87
C LEU A 70 3.01 20.15 13.31
N ASP A 71 3.85 21.16 13.53
CA ASP A 71 4.25 21.68 14.84
C ASP A 71 3.23 22.69 15.44
N ASP A 72 2.24 23.12 14.67
CA ASP A 72 1.11 23.91 15.19
C ASP A 72 0.10 22.98 15.89
N THR A 73 0.30 22.76 17.18
CA THR A 73 -0.54 21.85 17.98
C THR A 73 -2.00 22.29 18.15
N GLY A 74 -2.32 23.55 17.80
CA GLY A 74 -3.70 24.04 17.77
C GLY A 74 -4.47 23.53 16.55
N ARG A 75 -3.79 23.24 15.46
CA ARG A 75 -4.36 22.71 14.22
C ARG A 75 -4.15 21.20 14.07
N PHE A 76 -2.98 20.73 14.45
CA PHE A 76 -2.57 19.34 14.38
C PHE A 76 -2.34 18.86 15.82
N PRO A 77 -3.36 18.28 16.44
CA PRO A 77 -3.26 17.91 17.85
C PRO A 77 -2.18 16.86 18.05
N PRO A 78 -1.39 16.99 19.13
CA PRO A 78 -0.38 15.99 19.44
C PRO A 78 -1.07 14.64 19.63
N LEU A 79 -0.41 13.61 19.19
CA LEU A 79 -0.91 12.24 19.36
C LEU A 79 -1.11 11.95 20.85
N GLY A 80 -2.32 11.53 21.19
CA GLY A 80 -2.66 11.17 22.55
C GLY A 80 -1.86 10.01 23.09
N PRO A 81 -1.87 9.80 24.40
CA PRO A 81 -1.29 8.59 25.00
C PRO A 81 -2.00 7.36 24.45
N ALA A 82 -1.30 6.25 24.47
CA ALA A 82 -1.70 4.97 23.90
C ALA A 82 -3.08 4.42 24.33
N THR A 83 -3.79 5.09 25.19
CA THR A 83 -5.12 4.69 25.70
C THR A 83 -6.26 5.57 25.21
N THR A 84 -6.01 6.60 24.42
CA THR A 84 -7.01 7.64 24.10
C THR A 84 -7.63 7.53 22.72
N GLY A 85 -7.08 6.71 21.84
CA GLY A 85 -7.59 6.61 20.51
C GLY A 85 -8.39 5.33 20.29
N CYS A 86 -9.64 5.50 19.92
CA CYS A 86 -10.48 4.41 19.45
C CYS A 86 -10.82 4.68 17.99
N ARG A 87 -10.44 3.78 17.12
CA ARG A 87 -10.84 3.87 15.72
C ARG A 87 -12.33 3.60 15.60
N ARG A 88 -13.04 4.54 15.00
CA ARG A 88 -14.44 4.36 14.63
C ARG A 88 -14.50 3.41 13.42
N LEU A 89 -15.11 2.25 13.61
CA LEU A 89 -15.46 1.36 12.53
C LEU A 89 -16.92 1.62 12.13
N VAL A 90 -17.12 2.02 10.88
CA VAL A 90 -18.47 2.04 10.30
C VAL A 90 -18.79 0.60 9.90
N THR A 91 -19.72 -0.02 10.60
CA THR A 91 -20.18 -1.35 10.24
C THR A 91 -21.12 -1.29 9.04
N SER A 92 -21.13 -2.34 8.22
CA SER A 92 -22.03 -2.47 7.06
C SER A 92 -23.53 -2.42 7.41
N SER A 93 -23.87 -2.51 8.68
CA SER A 93 -25.25 -2.39 9.20
C SER A 93 -25.61 -0.97 9.68
N GLY A 94 -24.74 0.02 9.43
CA GLY A 94 -25.02 1.42 9.77
C GLY A 94 -24.90 1.76 11.26
N GLY A 95 -24.39 0.86 12.08
CA GLY A 95 -24.05 1.11 13.47
C GLY A 95 -22.57 1.47 13.62
N ASP A 96 -22.28 2.48 14.43
CA ASP A 96 -20.90 2.77 14.83
C ASP A 96 -20.47 1.72 15.86
N SER A 97 -19.52 0.87 15.52
CA SER A 97 -18.82 0.08 16.52
C SER A 97 -17.44 0.67 16.75
N TYR A 98 -17.12 0.92 17.99
CA TYR A 98 -15.77 1.24 18.41
C TYR A 98 -15.11 -0.08 18.81
N SER A 99 -14.53 -0.78 17.87
CA SER A 99 -13.70 -1.92 18.21
C SER A 99 -12.26 -1.44 18.32
N ASP A 100 -11.63 -1.92 19.35
CA ASP A 100 -10.19 -1.91 19.49
C ASP A 100 -9.55 -0.54 19.72
N CYS A 101 -9.85 0.03 20.89
CA CYS A 101 -8.97 1.01 21.50
C CYS A 101 -7.62 0.32 21.79
N HIS A 102 -6.75 0.18 20.82
CA HIS A 102 -5.45 -0.46 21.04
C HIS A 102 -4.46 0.44 21.76
N GLY A 103 -4.89 1.63 22.10
CA GLY A 103 -4.10 2.54 22.86
C GLY A 103 -2.76 2.91 22.24
N ARG A 104 -2.70 3.00 20.92
CA ARG A 104 -1.51 3.45 20.20
C ARG A 104 -1.63 4.92 19.86
N PRO A 105 -0.55 5.71 19.96
CA PRO A 105 -0.56 7.07 19.48
C PRO A 105 -0.96 7.11 18.01
N GLY A 106 -1.93 7.95 17.66
CA GLY A 106 -2.36 8.17 16.30
C GLY A 106 -3.26 7.11 15.70
N ASP A 107 -4.09 6.48 16.52
CA ASP A 107 -5.08 5.48 16.05
C ASP A 107 -6.30 6.08 15.32
N GLY A 108 -6.37 7.37 15.19
CA GLY A 108 -7.34 8.06 14.34
C GLY A 108 -8.21 9.10 15.02
N ALA A 109 -8.39 9.04 16.35
CA ALA A 109 -9.30 9.97 17.04
C ALA A 109 -8.85 11.42 16.90
N GLU A 110 -7.57 11.68 17.01
CA GLU A 110 -7.01 13.03 16.86
C GLU A 110 -7.25 13.58 15.44
N TYR A 111 -7.06 12.75 14.43
CA TYR A 111 -7.33 13.11 13.05
C TYR A 111 -8.80 13.44 12.82
N ASP A 112 -9.72 12.66 13.37
CA ASP A 112 -11.16 12.84 13.18
C ASP A 112 -11.69 14.14 13.77
N HIS A 113 -11.01 14.68 14.79
CA HIS A 113 -11.38 15.96 15.43
C HIS A 113 -10.77 17.19 14.75
N MET A 114 -9.89 17.04 13.77
CA MET A 114 -9.29 18.17 13.06
C MET A 114 -10.29 18.86 12.13
N ALA A 115 -9.99 20.13 11.81
CA ALA A 115 -10.72 20.82 10.75
C ALA A 115 -10.55 20.11 9.40
N ALA A 116 -11.59 20.12 8.56
CA ALA A 116 -11.58 19.40 7.27
C ALA A 116 -10.43 19.81 6.33
N ALA A 117 -10.01 21.08 6.39
CA ALA A 117 -8.87 21.57 5.61
C ALA A 117 -7.55 20.94 6.08
N ASP A 118 -7.39 20.76 7.39
CA ASP A 118 -6.20 20.17 8.00
C ASP A 118 -6.18 18.65 7.80
N GLN A 119 -7.33 18.00 7.89
CA GLN A 119 -7.48 16.58 7.49
C GLN A 119 -7.07 16.36 6.03
N THR A 120 -7.47 17.27 5.14
CA THR A 120 -7.09 17.23 3.73
C THR A 120 -5.59 17.40 3.55
N ALA A 121 -4.97 18.34 4.27
CA ALA A 121 -3.53 18.56 4.23
C ALA A 121 -2.74 17.33 4.71
N VAL A 122 -3.13 16.73 5.84
CA VAL A 122 -2.55 15.49 6.36
C VAL A 122 -2.74 14.33 5.38
N THR A 123 -3.95 14.18 4.83
CA THR A 123 -4.23 13.13 3.83
C THR A 123 -3.32 13.27 2.62
N ARG A 124 -3.06 14.50 2.14
CA ARG A 124 -2.13 14.75 1.04
C ARG A 124 -0.71 14.26 1.37
N VAL A 125 -0.21 14.50 2.57
CA VAL A 125 1.10 13.99 3.00
C VAL A 125 1.17 12.47 2.89
N VAL A 126 0.12 11.77 3.33
CA VAL A 126 0.07 10.30 3.24
C VAL A 126 -0.07 9.81 1.80
N VAL A 127 -0.81 10.52 0.95
CA VAL A 127 -0.88 10.23 -0.49
C VAL A 127 0.49 10.36 -1.13
N ASP A 128 1.23 11.42 -0.83
CA ASP A 128 2.56 11.65 -1.38
C ASP A 128 3.57 10.61 -0.86
N PHE A 129 3.48 10.23 0.42
CA PHE A 129 4.19 9.09 0.97
C PHE A 129 3.86 7.80 0.20
N GLY A 130 2.57 7.54 -0.04
CA GLY A 130 2.14 6.39 -0.85
C GLY A 130 2.71 6.40 -2.27
N LYS A 131 2.79 7.58 -2.90
CA LYS A 131 3.44 7.73 -4.22
C LYS A 131 4.94 7.41 -4.17
N ALA A 132 5.64 7.83 -3.12
CA ALA A 132 7.06 7.51 -2.93
C ALA A 132 7.27 6.00 -2.77
N ILE A 133 6.44 5.33 -1.95
CA ILE A 133 6.45 3.87 -1.81
C ILE A 133 6.17 3.19 -3.16
N GLY A 134 5.12 3.59 -3.87
CA GLY A 134 4.80 3.03 -5.18
C GLY A 134 5.90 3.25 -6.24
N ALA A 135 6.61 4.38 -6.17
CA ALA A 135 7.77 4.62 -7.02
C ALA A 135 8.94 3.67 -6.70
N TYR A 136 9.14 3.36 -5.43
CA TYR A 136 10.11 2.36 -4.99
C TYR A 136 9.71 0.95 -5.43
N GLU A 137 8.47 0.56 -5.22
CA GLU A 137 7.94 -0.77 -5.57
C GLU A 137 8.08 -1.07 -7.07
N ARG A 138 7.91 -0.06 -7.94
CA ARG A 138 8.15 -0.21 -9.39
C ARG A 138 9.59 -0.57 -9.76
N LYS A 139 10.54 -0.40 -8.86
CA LYS A 139 11.95 -0.80 -9.05
C LYS A 139 12.20 -2.23 -8.61
N LEU A 140 11.27 -2.85 -7.88
CA LEU A 140 11.41 -4.22 -7.40
C LEU A 140 10.99 -5.18 -8.52
N ARG A 141 11.92 -5.43 -9.44
CA ARG A 141 11.69 -6.28 -10.61
C ARG A 141 12.50 -7.55 -10.53
N CYS A 142 11.89 -8.65 -10.98
CA CYS A 142 12.62 -9.88 -11.23
C CYS A 142 13.55 -9.68 -12.44
N GLY A 143 14.74 -10.25 -12.38
CA GLY A 143 15.59 -10.36 -13.55
C GLY A 143 15.04 -11.35 -14.57
N ALA A 144 15.59 -11.33 -15.77
CA ALA A 144 15.23 -12.29 -16.81
C ALA A 144 15.50 -13.73 -16.35
N GLY A 145 14.49 -14.56 -16.45
CA GLY A 145 14.54 -15.98 -16.09
C GLY A 145 14.76 -16.90 -17.28
N PRO A 146 14.81 -18.22 -17.05
CA PRO A 146 14.94 -19.21 -18.12
C PRO A 146 13.83 -19.13 -19.17
N PHE A 147 12.60 -18.74 -18.78
CA PHE A 147 11.50 -18.55 -19.71
C PHE A 147 11.76 -17.40 -20.68
N ASP A 148 12.29 -16.29 -20.18
CA ASP A 148 12.66 -15.15 -21.03
C ASP A 148 13.79 -15.48 -22.01
N ALA A 149 14.76 -16.28 -21.57
CA ALA A 149 15.83 -16.74 -22.44
C ALA A 149 15.26 -17.65 -23.57
N TRP A 150 14.34 -18.52 -23.22
CA TRP A 150 13.66 -19.39 -24.19
C TRP A 150 12.83 -18.59 -25.20
N LEU A 151 12.09 -17.57 -24.77
CA LEU A 151 11.36 -16.67 -25.67
C LEU A 151 12.29 -15.88 -26.61
N ARG A 152 13.52 -15.60 -26.18
CA ARG A 152 14.55 -14.97 -27.03
C ARG A 152 15.28 -15.94 -27.96
N GLY A 153 14.89 -17.22 -27.96
CA GLY A 153 15.39 -18.24 -28.89
C GLY A 153 16.39 -19.22 -28.28
N ASP A 154 16.73 -19.14 -27.00
CA ASP A 154 17.53 -20.17 -26.33
C ASP A 154 16.69 -21.39 -26.02
N THR A 155 16.61 -22.32 -26.96
CA THR A 155 15.82 -23.54 -26.83
C THR A 155 16.30 -24.47 -25.73
N SER A 156 17.50 -24.28 -25.19
CA SER A 156 18.08 -25.06 -24.10
C SER A 156 17.69 -24.53 -22.72
N ALA A 157 17.20 -23.30 -22.63
CA ALA A 157 16.86 -22.64 -21.35
C ALA A 157 15.70 -23.32 -20.60
N LEU A 158 14.80 -24.05 -21.29
CA LEU A 158 13.72 -24.81 -20.69
C LEU A 158 13.86 -26.30 -20.90
N SER A 159 13.49 -27.09 -19.90
CA SER A 159 13.29 -28.52 -20.08
C SER A 159 12.16 -28.78 -21.10
N ARG A 160 12.16 -29.95 -21.73
CA ARG A 160 11.08 -30.36 -22.65
C ARG A 160 9.70 -30.36 -21.97
N ALA A 161 9.65 -30.69 -20.69
CA ALA A 161 8.40 -30.64 -19.91
C ALA A 161 7.92 -29.19 -19.69
N ALA A 162 8.82 -28.28 -19.34
CA ALA A 162 8.51 -26.87 -19.16
C ALA A 162 8.07 -26.21 -20.47
N ALA A 163 8.75 -26.50 -21.58
CA ALA A 163 8.36 -26.00 -22.91
C ALA A 163 6.95 -26.48 -23.32
N ARG A 164 6.62 -27.79 -23.07
CA ARG A 164 5.25 -28.29 -23.28
C ARG A 164 4.23 -27.57 -22.36
N GLY A 165 4.61 -27.29 -21.11
CA GLY A 165 3.77 -26.53 -20.19
C GLY A 165 3.47 -25.13 -20.70
N ALA A 166 4.48 -24.42 -21.21
CA ALA A 166 4.33 -23.10 -21.83
C ALA A 166 3.39 -23.15 -23.05
N GLN A 167 3.51 -24.16 -23.90
CA GLN A 167 2.60 -24.36 -25.03
C GLN A 167 1.15 -24.63 -24.58
N LEU A 168 0.95 -25.45 -23.55
CA LEU A 168 -0.39 -25.69 -22.98
C LEU A 168 -1.00 -24.43 -22.39
N PHE A 169 -0.18 -23.60 -21.73
CA PHE A 169 -0.60 -22.35 -21.10
C PHE A 169 -1.25 -21.40 -22.11
N VAL A 170 -0.67 -21.25 -23.31
CA VAL A 170 -1.16 -20.37 -24.37
C VAL A 170 -2.12 -21.05 -25.36
N SER A 171 -2.38 -22.36 -25.19
CA SER A 171 -3.23 -23.11 -26.11
C SER A 171 -4.42 -23.77 -25.40
N ARG A 172 -4.52 -25.07 -25.38
CA ARG A 172 -5.69 -25.82 -24.90
C ARG A 172 -6.08 -25.54 -23.44
N ALA A 173 -5.10 -25.20 -22.56
CA ALA A 173 -5.40 -24.89 -21.18
C ALA A 173 -5.95 -23.48 -21.02
N ASP A 174 -5.77 -22.61 -22.02
CA ASP A 174 -6.29 -21.23 -22.11
C ASP A 174 -5.98 -20.35 -20.87
N CYS A 175 -4.88 -20.67 -20.17
CA CYS A 175 -4.49 -19.96 -18.94
C CYS A 175 -4.13 -18.49 -19.23
N VAL A 176 -3.59 -18.22 -20.42
CA VAL A 176 -3.21 -16.88 -20.87
C VAL A 176 -4.39 -15.91 -20.92
N ARG A 177 -5.62 -16.42 -21.01
CA ARG A 177 -6.82 -15.58 -21.01
C ARG A 177 -6.98 -14.73 -19.73
N CYS A 178 -6.55 -15.27 -18.59
CA CYS A 178 -6.56 -14.57 -17.31
C CYS A 178 -5.15 -14.20 -16.83
N HIS A 179 -4.16 -15.05 -17.19
CA HIS A 179 -2.76 -14.86 -16.82
C HIS A 179 -1.95 -14.37 -18.03
N GLY A 180 -2.23 -13.17 -18.50
CA GLY A 180 -1.54 -12.54 -19.62
C GLY A 180 -0.92 -11.22 -19.19
N GLY A 181 0.10 -10.80 -19.91
CA GLY A 181 0.78 -9.52 -19.67
C GLY A 181 2.31 -9.66 -19.59
N PRO A 182 3.00 -8.55 -19.34
CA PRO A 182 4.46 -8.52 -19.36
C PRO A 182 5.13 -9.21 -18.15
N SER A 183 4.35 -9.60 -17.15
CA SER A 183 4.83 -10.20 -15.89
C SER A 183 4.19 -11.54 -15.60
N LEU A 184 4.14 -12.42 -16.62
CA LEU A 184 3.68 -13.82 -16.48
C LEU A 184 4.46 -14.61 -15.45
#